data_8731da01840de698a5f675d489f5794e
#
_entry.id   8731da01840de698a5f675d489f5794e
#
_cell.length_a   1.000
_cell.length_b   1.000
_cell.length_c   1.000
_cell.angle_alpha   90.00
_cell.angle_beta   90.00
_cell.angle_gamma   90.00
#
_symmetry.space_group_name_H-M   'P 1'
#
loop_
_entity.id
_entity.type
_entity.pdbx_description
1 polymer ?
#
loop_
_entity_poly.entity_id
_entity_poly.type
_entity_poly.pdbx_seq_one_letter_code
_entity_poly.pdbx_strand_id
1 'polypeptide(L)'
;MDQQTVPVPDILDKKYALLSDSSLYINRELSWIRFNEHVLDEAKDITHPLLERIKFLAIFSNNLDEFFMVRVSGLHHQLAEGVLKLPPDGLTTLEQLEQIHQLLIPLLEEQTRIWHDIIIPELADNRIFIHRRDTLTSEQRKILRIFFNREIFPVLTPLAFDKSHPFPFISNLALNLAVTLRHPGTSDELFARIKIPNTLFPRLIEIPDDSKQKRENDTIDLVFLEDIIADNLDLLFPGMEIIGAYPFRVTRDADIEIEEDEADDLLSAVEQSIGKRWIGTPVRIEIDVRMIPTICDMMGTKLAKYPHMFYRVNGPVGMADLFCLMNLDRLDLKDVPFAPSIPERIEQDPDIFHVIKQRDIILFHPYESFQPVIEFLQKSAHDPDVLAIKMTLYRTGTNSPIVQALLDARERGKAVSVLVELKARFDEENNIGWARALERAGAHVVFGIMGLKVHAKLCLVVRKEKTGIVRYVHV
;
A
#
# COMPACT_ATOMS: atom_id res chain seq x y z
N MET A 1 -42.06 28.21 42.80
CA MET A 1 -42.44 27.21 41.81
C MET A 1 -41.28 26.23 41.71
N ASP A 2 -41.41 25.13 42.47
CA ASP A 2 -40.38 24.06 42.51
C ASP A 2 -40.35 23.33 41.19
N GLN A 3 -39.19 23.33 40.57
CA GLN A 3 -38.93 22.43 39.42
C GLN A 3 -38.78 21.00 39.96
N GLN A 4 -39.82 20.22 39.85
CA GLN A 4 -39.77 18.76 40.07
C GLN A 4 -38.84 18.15 39.00
N THR A 5 -37.64 17.77 39.41
CA THR A 5 -36.77 16.87 38.63
C THR A 5 -37.44 15.53 38.47
N VAL A 6 -37.83 15.20 37.24
CA VAL A 6 -38.34 13.86 36.89
C VAL A 6 -37.24 12.83 37.14
N PRO A 7 -37.41 11.79 37.97
CA PRO A 7 -36.39 10.79 38.18
C PRO A 7 -36.16 10.01 36.87
N VAL A 8 -34.89 10.00 36.40
CA VAL A 8 -34.48 9.11 35.29
C VAL A 8 -34.72 7.66 35.68
N PRO A 9 -35.38 6.84 34.86
CA PRO A 9 -35.73 5.47 35.25
C PRO A 9 -34.48 4.63 35.52
N ASP A 10 -34.49 3.85 36.59
CA ASP A 10 -33.49 2.87 37.08
C ASP A 10 -33.01 1.86 35.98
N ILE A 11 -33.77 1.76 34.87
CA ILE A 11 -33.47 0.92 33.69
C ILE A 11 -32.37 1.52 32.83
N LEU A 12 -32.25 2.85 32.76
CA LEU A 12 -31.20 3.55 31.98
C LEU A 12 -29.86 3.38 32.71
N ASP A 13 -29.82 3.55 34.03
CA ASP A 13 -28.57 3.41 34.81
C ASP A 13 -28.03 1.97 34.75
N LYS A 14 -28.89 0.95 34.77
CA LYS A 14 -28.49 -0.46 34.60
C LYS A 14 -28.00 -0.76 33.18
N LYS A 15 -28.58 -0.13 32.15
CA LYS A 15 -28.17 -0.28 30.77
C LYS A 15 -26.81 0.40 30.52
N TYR A 16 -26.60 1.58 31.10
CA TYR A 16 -25.31 2.28 31.03
C TYR A 16 -24.22 1.56 31.83
N ALA A 17 -24.53 1.00 32.98
CA ALA A 17 -23.60 0.15 33.76
C ALA A 17 -23.17 -1.12 32.98
N LEU A 18 -24.07 -1.74 32.22
CA LEU A 18 -23.74 -2.83 31.32
C LEU A 18 -22.83 -2.39 30.17
N LEU A 19 -23.04 -1.22 29.57
CA LEU A 19 -22.23 -0.69 28.48
C LEU A 19 -20.84 -0.21 28.93
N SER A 20 -20.58 -0.06 30.23
CA SER A 20 -19.25 0.28 30.77
C SER A 20 -18.39 -0.96 31.07
N ASP A 21 -18.91 -2.17 30.92
CA ASP A 21 -18.16 -3.40 31.11
C ASP A 21 -17.22 -3.63 29.91
N SER A 22 -15.92 -3.49 30.15
CA SER A 22 -14.89 -3.63 29.12
C SER A 22 -14.87 -5.02 28.46
N SER A 23 -15.36 -6.06 29.16
CA SER A 23 -15.43 -7.43 28.62
C SER A 23 -16.42 -7.58 27.44
N LEU A 24 -17.33 -6.62 27.26
CA LEU A 24 -18.28 -6.58 26.15
C LEU A 24 -17.72 -5.99 24.86
N TYR A 25 -16.50 -5.47 24.90
CA TYR A 25 -15.86 -4.82 23.76
C TYR A 25 -14.68 -5.62 23.26
N ILE A 26 -14.59 -5.72 21.94
CA ILE A 26 -13.43 -6.28 21.26
C ILE A 26 -12.51 -5.13 20.88
N ASN A 27 -11.21 -5.24 21.21
CA ASN A 27 -10.22 -4.25 20.77
C ASN A 27 -10.20 -4.18 19.24
N ARG A 28 -10.28 -2.97 18.73
CA ARG A 28 -10.40 -2.69 17.32
C ARG A 28 -9.16 -3.13 16.51
N GLU A 29 -7.96 -2.93 17.06
CA GLU A 29 -6.72 -3.24 16.38
C GLU A 29 -6.46 -4.76 16.37
N LEU A 30 -6.79 -5.44 17.46
CA LEU A 30 -6.71 -6.91 17.54
C LEU A 30 -7.74 -7.58 16.63
N SER A 31 -8.96 -7.03 16.55
CA SER A 31 -9.99 -7.47 15.61
C SER A 31 -9.54 -7.33 14.15
N TRP A 32 -8.84 -6.24 13.83
CA TRP A 32 -8.30 -6.04 12.48
C TRP A 32 -7.23 -7.09 12.12
N ILE A 33 -6.37 -7.48 13.08
CA ILE A 33 -5.40 -8.56 12.86
C ILE A 33 -6.12 -9.89 12.55
N ARG A 34 -7.23 -10.20 13.25
CA ARG A 34 -8.04 -11.39 12.96
C ARG A 34 -8.65 -11.34 11.55
N PHE A 35 -9.12 -10.18 11.11
CA PHE A 35 -9.53 -10.02 9.71
C PHE A 35 -8.38 -10.31 8.73
N ASN A 36 -7.17 -9.79 8.99
CA ASN A 36 -6.04 -10.03 8.11
C ASN A 36 -5.54 -11.49 8.17
N GLU A 37 -5.78 -12.21 9.28
CA GLU A 37 -5.58 -13.66 9.37
C GLU A 37 -6.47 -14.41 8.35
N HIS A 38 -7.75 -14.03 8.20
CA HIS A 38 -8.62 -14.60 7.16
C HIS A 38 -8.10 -14.32 5.73
N VAL A 39 -7.48 -13.16 5.50
CA VAL A 39 -6.81 -12.89 4.22
C VAL A 39 -5.65 -13.86 3.98
N LEU A 40 -4.90 -14.21 5.04
CA LEU A 40 -3.84 -15.21 4.95
C LEU A 40 -4.39 -16.62 4.71
N ASP A 41 -5.57 -16.94 5.24
CA ASP A 41 -6.23 -18.23 5.04
C ASP A 41 -6.55 -18.49 3.55
N GLU A 42 -6.92 -17.45 2.79
CA GLU A 42 -7.16 -17.56 1.34
C GLU A 42 -5.91 -18.04 0.57
N ALA A 43 -4.70 -17.76 1.08
CA ALA A 43 -3.48 -18.28 0.48
C ALA A 43 -3.32 -19.80 0.63
N LYS A 44 -4.04 -20.42 1.56
CA LYS A 44 -4.05 -21.87 1.80
C LYS A 44 -5.15 -22.58 1.03
N ASP A 45 -6.16 -21.87 0.57
CA ASP A 45 -7.31 -22.46 -0.12
C ASP A 45 -6.91 -22.92 -1.51
N ILE A 46 -6.86 -24.23 -1.70
CA ILE A 46 -6.50 -24.88 -2.98
C ILE A 46 -7.54 -24.69 -4.09
N THR A 47 -8.72 -24.15 -3.78
CA THR A 47 -9.72 -23.80 -4.79
C THR A 47 -9.33 -22.58 -5.60
N HIS A 48 -8.42 -21.74 -5.06
CA HIS A 48 -7.82 -20.64 -5.81
C HIS A 48 -6.66 -21.09 -6.68
N PRO A 49 -6.52 -20.54 -7.90
CA PRO A 49 -5.33 -20.73 -8.72
C PRO A 49 -4.05 -20.32 -8.00
N LEU A 50 -2.92 -20.94 -8.33
CA LEU A 50 -1.66 -20.76 -7.58
C LEU A 50 -1.21 -19.30 -7.47
N LEU A 51 -1.24 -18.53 -8.57
CA LEU A 51 -0.83 -17.11 -8.54
C LEU A 51 -1.81 -16.25 -7.71
N GLU A 52 -3.09 -16.58 -7.68
CA GLU A 52 -4.04 -15.89 -6.80
C GLU A 52 -3.72 -16.13 -5.33
N ARG A 53 -3.34 -17.35 -4.95
CA ARG A 53 -2.89 -17.66 -3.58
C ARG A 53 -1.64 -16.88 -3.19
N ILE A 54 -0.69 -16.69 -4.11
CA ILE A 54 0.47 -15.82 -3.90
C ILE A 54 0.03 -14.36 -3.74
N LYS A 55 -0.96 -13.93 -4.50
CA LYS A 55 -1.54 -12.60 -4.37
C LYS A 55 -2.09 -12.36 -2.97
N PHE A 56 -2.75 -13.34 -2.34
CA PHE A 56 -3.23 -13.23 -0.96
C PHE A 56 -2.08 -13.14 0.06
N LEU A 57 -0.96 -13.85 -0.14
CA LEU A 57 0.24 -13.64 0.68
C LEU A 57 0.77 -12.19 0.58
N ALA A 58 0.77 -11.63 -0.63
CA ALA A 58 1.20 -10.25 -0.85
C ALA A 58 0.20 -9.24 -0.26
N ILE A 59 -1.11 -9.49 -0.38
CA ILE A 59 -2.17 -8.66 0.22
C ILE A 59 -2.04 -8.65 1.75
N PHE A 60 -1.82 -9.81 2.39
CA PHE A 60 -1.61 -9.89 3.83
C PHE A 60 -0.47 -8.96 4.29
N SER A 61 0.68 -8.99 3.60
CA SER A 61 1.82 -8.12 3.91
C SER A 61 1.54 -6.66 3.63
N ASN A 62 0.88 -6.33 2.50
CA ASN A 62 0.52 -4.96 2.16
C ASN A 62 -0.47 -4.36 3.16
N ASN A 63 -1.43 -5.14 3.62
CA ASN A 63 -2.35 -4.75 4.67
C ASN A 63 -1.62 -4.45 5.99
N LEU A 64 -0.61 -5.26 6.35
CA LEU A 64 0.23 -5.01 7.52
C LEU A 64 1.03 -3.72 7.35
N ASP A 65 1.56 -3.41 6.17
CA ASP A 65 2.28 -2.17 5.93
C ASP A 65 1.39 -0.95 6.24
N GLU A 66 0.17 -0.93 5.72
CA GLU A 66 -0.79 0.14 6.02
C GLU A 66 -1.18 0.17 7.50
N PHE A 67 -1.43 -0.98 8.11
CA PHE A 67 -1.77 -1.09 9.53
C PHE A 67 -0.68 -0.47 10.43
N PHE A 68 0.59 -0.78 10.16
CA PHE A 68 1.71 -0.21 10.91
C PHE A 68 1.90 1.28 10.64
N MET A 69 1.82 1.70 9.38
CA MET A 69 2.00 3.11 9.01
C MET A 69 0.95 4.04 9.61
N VAL A 70 -0.24 3.51 9.96
CA VAL A 70 -1.39 4.31 10.33
C VAL A 70 -1.88 4.02 11.74
N ARG A 71 -2.15 2.74 12.04
CA ARG A 71 -2.83 2.37 13.30
C ARG A 71 -1.82 2.20 14.41
N VAL A 72 -0.76 1.43 14.16
CA VAL A 72 0.30 1.23 15.15
C VAL A 72 1.08 2.52 15.38
N SER A 73 1.30 3.34 14.35
CA SER A 73 1.90 4.66 14.50
C SER A 73 1.07 5.55 15.43
N GLY A 74 -0.26 5.59 15.26
CA GLY A 74 -1.14 6.34 16.16
C GLY A 74 -1.06 5.86 17.61
N LEU A 75 -0.92 4.54 17.85
CA LEU A 75 -0.67 4.02 19.20
C LEU A 75 0.70 4.46 19.75
N HIS A 76 1.75 4.49 18.92
CA HIS A 76 3.07 5.01 19.33
C HIS A 76 3.02 6.49 19.68
N HIS A 77 2.26 7.31 18.96
CA HIS A 77 2.03 8.73 19.30
C HIS A 77 1.33 8.86 20.66
N GLN A 78 0.21 8.15 20.86
CA GLN A 78 -0.51 8.15 22.15
C GLN A 78 0.39 7.74 23.32
N LEU A 79 1.24 6.72 23.11
CA LEU A 79 2.20 6.28 24.14
C LEU A 79 3.26 7.37 24.42
N ALA A 80 3.73 8.07 23.39
CA ALA A 80 4.73 9.14 23.54
C ALA A 80 4.17 10.37 24.23
N GLU A 81 2.90 10.71 24.00
CA GLU A 81 2.18 11.82 24.60
C GLU A 81 1.63 11.51 26.01
N GLY A 82 1.71 10.24 26.44
CA GLY A 82 1.21 9.81 27.73
C GLY A 82 -0.31 9.85 27.84
N VAL A 83 -1.03 9.56 26.76
CA VAL A 83 -2.50 9.54 26.74
C VAL A 83 -3.02 8.46 27.70
N LEU A 84 -3.76 8.87 28.72
CA LEU A 84 -4.31 8.00 29.77
C LEU A 84 -5.74 7.52 29.49
N LYS A 85 -6.40 8.09 28.49
CA LYS A 85 -7.78 7.71 28.13
C LYS A 85 -7.81 6.31 27.54
N LEU A 86 -8.41 5.37 28.26
CA LEU A 86 -8.58 4.00 27.79
C LEU A 86 -9.72 3.91 26.74
N PRO A 87 -9.58 3.05 25.73
CA PRO A 87 -10.68 2.65 24.87
C PRO A 87 -11.72 1.82 25.65
N PRO A 88 -12.92 1.59 25.08
CA PRO A 88 -13.98 0.84 25.78
C PRO A 88 -13.59 -0.57 26.23
N ASP A 89 -12.66 -1.22 25.54
CA ASP A 89 -12.13 -2.56 25.89
C ASP A 89 -11.18 -2.55 27.10
N GLY A 90 -10.78 -1.37 27.59
CA GLY A 90 -9.98 -1.18 28.78
C GLY A 90 -8.48 -1.39 28.63
N LEU A 91 -7.97 -1.72 27.42
CA LEU A 91 -6.54 -1.94 27.20
C LEU A 91 -5.78 -0.62 27.16
N THR A 92 -4.67 -0.53 27.88
CA THR A 92 -3.72 0.56 27.73
C THR A 92 -3.05 0.53 26.37
N THR A 93 -2.50 1.66 25.91
CA THR A 93 -1.78 1.75 24.64
C THR A 93 -0.60 0.78 24.57
N LEU A 94 0.13 0.59 25.68
CA LEU A 94 1.23 -0.36 25.74
C LEU A 94 0.75 -1.82 25.60
N GLU A 95 -0.28 -2.18 26.35
CA GLU A 95 -0.88 -3.53 26.27
C GLU A 95 -1.38 -3.83 24.84
N GLN A 96 -1.99 -2.85 24.17
CA GLN A 96 -2.39 -3.03 22.77
C GLN A 96 -1.17 -3.30 21.87
N LEU A 97 -0.08 -2.54 21.96
CA LEU A 97 1.14 -2.75 21.20
C LEU A 97 1.79 -4.12 21.45
N GLU A 98 1.84 -4.54 22.71
CA GLU A 98 2.37 -5.85 23.10
C GLU A 98 1.49 -7.00 22.57
N GLN A 99 0.17 -6.89 22.67
CA GLN A 99 -0.76 -7.91 22.15
C GLN A 99 -0.75 -7.96 20.62
N ILE A 100 -0.64 -6.82 19.94
CA ILE A 100 -0.42 -6.76 18.48
C ILE A 100 0.83 -7.58 18.11
N HIS A 101 1.94 -7.33 18.78
CA HIS A 101 3.20 -8.05 18.54
C HIS A 101 3.04 -9.56 18.77
N GLN A 102 2.43 -9.97 19.90
CA GLN A 102 2.21 -11.37 20.23
C GLN A 102 1.31 -12.11 19.22
N LEU A 103 0.28 -11.45 18.71
CA LEU A 103 -0.62 -12.03 17.71
C LEU A 103 0.00 -12.12 16.33
N LEU A 104 0.88 -11.17 15.96
CA LEU A 104 1.47 -11.14 14.62
C LEU A 104 2.61 -12.14 14.43
N ILE A 105 3.38 -12.46 15.47
CA ILE A 105 4.48 -13.42 15.34
C ILE A 105 4.03 -14.75 14.73
N PRO A 106 3.04 -15.46 15.27
CA PRO A 106 2.60 -16.74 14.70
C PRO A 106 2.01 -16.60 13.28
N LEU A 107 1.40 -15.46 12.94
CA LEU A 107 0.87 -15.23 11.60
C LEU A 107 1.98 -15.01 10.57
N LEU A 108 3.07 -14.33 10.95
CA LEU A 108 4.25 -14.16 10.09
C LEU A 108 5.01 -15.49 9.90
N GLU A 109 5.08 -16.32 10.93
CA GLU A 109 5.63 -17.68 10.85
C GLU A 109 4.76 -18.55 9.92
N GLU A 110 3.44 -18.47 10.04
CA GLU A 110 2.50 -19.17 9.16
C GLU A 110 2.60 -18.69 7.70
N GLN A 111 2.69 -17.37 7.47
CA GLN A 111 2.92 -16.81 6.12
C GLN A 111 4.20 -17.39 5.50
N THR A 112 5.27 -17.43 6.28
CA THR A 112 6.56 -17.99 5.84
C THR A 112 6.46 -19.49 5.55
N ARG A 113 5.74 -20.24 6.39
CA ARG A 113 5.49 -21.68 6.19
C ARG A 113 4.71 -21.92 4.91
N ILE A 114 3.64 -21.17 4.66
CA ILE A 114 2.86 -21.26 3.41
C ILE A 114 3.78 -21.02 2.20
N TRP A 115 4.63 -20.00 2.27
CA TRP A 115 5.56 -19.69 1.20
C TRP A 115 6.52 -20.85 0.91
N HIS A 116 7.21 -21.37 1.93
CA HIS A 116 8.24 -22.40 1.74
C HIS A 116 7.69 -23.79 1.50
N ASP A 117 6.66 -24.19 2.26
CA ASP A 117 6.22 -25.58 2.28
C ASP A 117 5.09 -25.86 1.28
N ILE A 118 4.42 -24.83 0.79
CA ILE A 118 3.29 -24.97 -0.13
C ILE A 118 3.59 -24.29 -1.46
N ILE A 119 3.80 -22.98 -1.46
CA ILE A 119 3.87 -22.17 -2.69
C ILE A 119 5.12 -22.50 -3.52
N ILE A 120 6.30 -22.58 -2.91
CA ILE A 120 7.55 -22.87 -3.63
C ILE A 120 7.50 -24.26 -4.32
N PRO A 121 7.08 -25.34 -3.66
CA PRO A 121 6.90 -26.64 -4.32
C PRO A 121 5.89 -26.59 -5.47
N GLU A 122 4.72 -25.99 -5.26
CA GLU A 122 3.71 -25.91 -6.31
C GLU A 122 4.15 -25.05 -7.51
N LEU A 123 4.93 -23.97 -7.29
CA LEU A 123 5.56 -23.22 -8.37
C LEU A 123 6.50 -24.12 -9.18
N ALA A 124 7.34 -24.91 -8.51
CA ALA A 124 8.26 -25.84 -9.17
C ALA A 124 7.51 -26.92 -9.99
N ASP A 125 6.41 -27.47 -9.47
CA ASP A 125 5.53 -28.40 -10.19
C ASP A 125 4.94 -27.76 -11.46
N ASN A 126 4.75 -26.44 -11.45
CA ASN A 126 4.30 -25.64 -12.58
C ASN A 126 5.45 -25.05 -13.41
N ARG A 127 6.69 -25.55 -13.25
CA ARG A 127 7.91 -25.14 -13.97
C ARG A 127 8.30 -23.67 -13.75
N ILE A 128 7.97 -23.11 -12.59
CA ILE A 128 8.40 -21.81 -12.15
C ILE A 128 9.35 -22.02 -10.98
N PHE A 129 10.63 -21.73 -11.16
CA PHE A 129 11.66 -21.95 -10.17
C PHE A 129 12.14 -20.61 -9.60
N ILE A 130 12.05 -20.45 -8.29
CA ILE A 130 12.62 -19.30 -7.58
C ILE A 130 13.92 -19.74 -6.94
N HIS A 131 15.02 -19.39 -7.58
CA HIS A 131 16.35 -19.75 -7.12
C HIS A 131 16.78 -18.85 -5.96
N ARG A 132 17.43 -19.50 -4.98
CA ARG A 132 18.16 -18.82 -3.93
C ARG A 132 19.63 -18.75 -4.33
N ARG A 133 20.39 -17.85 -3.69
CA ARG A 133 21.81 -17.66 -3.93
C ARG A 133 22.61 -18.98 -3.90
N ASP A 134 22.30 -19.89 -2.99
CA ASP A 134 22.98 -21.18 -2.80
C ASP A 134 22.59 -22.24 -3.83
N THR A 135 21.45 -22.11 -4.47
CA THR A 135 20.95 -23.05 -5.48
C THR A 135 21.30 -22.68 -6.93
N LEU A 136 21.84 -21.48 -7.16
CA LEU A 136 22.25 -21.04 -8.51
C LEU A 136 23.41 -21.89 -9.04
N THR A 137 23.29 -22.32 -10.30
CA THR A 137 24.37 -22.99 -11.03
C THR A 137 25.50 -22.01 -11.37
N SER A 138 26.71 -22.54 -11.67
CA SER A 138 27.83 -21.69 -12.09
C SER A 138 27.55 -20.89 -13.36
N GLU A 139 26.74 -21.43 -14.27
CA GLU A 139 26.35 -20.72 -15.50
C GLU A 139 25.36 -19.59 -15.22
N GLN A 140 24.32 -19.86 -14.43
CA GLN A 140 23.37 -18.84 -14.00
C GLN A 140 24.09 -17.69 -13.25
N ARG A 141 25.04 -17.99 -12.38
CA ARG A 141 25.86 -16.96 -11.70
C ARG A 141 26.66 -16.10 -12.67
N LYS A 142 27.22 -16.67 -13.73
CA LYS A 142 27.93 -15.90 -14.76
C LYS A 142 27.00 -14.95 -15.49
N ILE A 143 25.85 -15.44 -15.93
CA ILE A 143 24.82 -14.64 -16.61
C ILE A 143 24.37 -13.49 -15.69
N LEU A 144 24.00 -13.80 -14.45
CA LEU A 144 23.56 -12.81 -13.48
C LEU A 144 24.65 -11.79 -13.12
N ARG A 145 25.95 -12.21 -13.10
CA ARG A 145 27.07 -11.29 -12.86
C ARG A 145 27.25 -10.30 -14.02
N ILE A 146 27.05 -10.75 -15.27
CA ILE A 146 27.07 -9.84 -16.44
C ILE A 146 25.90 -8.85 -16.35
N PHE A 147 24.71 -9.35 -16.04
CA PHE A 147 23.52 -8.52 -15.85
C PHE A 147 23.72 -7.51 -14.72
N PHE A 148 24.23 -7.97 -13.56
CA PHE A 148 24.55 -7.12 -12.42
C PHE A 148 25.50 -5.99 -12.81
N ASN A 149 26.64 -6.27 -13.47
CA ASN A 149 27.61 -5.27 -13.85
C ASN A 149 27.05 -4.23 -14.81
N ARG A 150 26.20 -4.66 -15.74
CA ARG A 150 25.68 -3.77 -16.79
C ARG A 150 24.51 -2.92 -16.30
N GLU A 151 23.58 -3.49 -15.56
CA GLU A 151 22.30 -2.86 -15.25
C GLU A 151 22.18 -2.43 -13.78
N ILE A 152 22.59 -3.29 -12.82
CA ILE A 152 22.32 -3.07 -11.38
C ILE A 152 23.44 -2.26 -10.73
N PHE A 153 24.69 -2.62 -10.96
CA PHE A 153 25.86 -1.99 -10.33
C PHE A 153 25.88 -0.45 -10.51
N PRO A 154 25.59 0.12 -11.69
CA PRO A 154 25.67 1.58 -11.90
C PRO A 154 24.68 2.39 -11.06
N VAL A 155 23.59 1.77 -10.58
CA VAL A 155 22.54 2.47 -9.83
C VAL A 155 22.64 2.23 -8.31
N LEU A 156 23.59 1.39 -7.87
CA LEU A 156 23.79 1.12 -6.45
C LEU A 156 24.67 2.16 -5.77
N THR A 157 24.26 2.57 -4.58
CA THR A 157 25.05 3.47 -3.73
C THR A 157 25.20 2.84 -2.35
N PRO A 158 26.27 2.05 -2.13
CA PRO A 158 26.59 1.52 -0.81
C PRO A 158 26.94 2.65 0.15
N LEU A 159 26.39 2.60 1.36
CA LEU A 159 26.70 3.54 2.43
C LEU A 159 27.38 2.77 3.57
N ALA A 160 28.68 2.99 3.72
CA ALA A 160 29.44 2.45 4.87
C ALA A 160 29.07 3.24 6.13
N PHE A 161 29.04 2.54 7.24
CA PHE A 161 28.70 3.09 8.53
C PHE A 161 29.67 2.55 9.59
N ASP A 162 30.17 3.42 10.43
CA ASP A 162 31.02 3.11 11.57
C ASP A 162 30.63 3.93 12.81
N LYS A 163 31.41 3.81 13.89
CA LYS A 163 31.12 4.55 15.14
C LYS A 163 31.22 6.07 15.00
N SER A 164 31.92 6.56 13.98
CA SER A 164 32.14 8.00 13.74
C SER A 164 31.13 8.63 12.78
N HIS A 165 30.38 7.82 12.03
CA HIS A 165 29.38 8.28 11.10
C HIS A 165 27.96 8.02 11.62
N PRO A 166 26.99 8.91 11.37
CA PRO A 166 25.60 8.67 11.77
C PRO A 166 25.01 7.48 11.01
N PHE A 167 24.09 6.76 11.68
CA PHE A 167 23.34 5.68 11.03
C PHE A 167 22.59 6.22 9.82
N PRO A 168 22.70 5.57 8.64
CA PRO A 168 22.08 6.07 7.41
C PRO A 168 20.55 6.09 7.54
N PHE A 169 19.93 7.10 6.96
CA PHE A 169 18.47 7.16 6.89
C PHE A 169 17.92 6.02 6.04
N ILE A 170 16.98 5.26 6.59
CA ILE A 170 16.28 4.16 5.92
C ILE A 170 14.91 4.66 5.47
N SER A 171 14.67 4.74 4.17
CA SER A 171 13.39 5.16 3.60
C SER A 171 12.26 4.21 3.97
N ASN A 172 11.04 4.73 4.13
CA ASN A 172 9.85 3.94 4.44
C ASN A 172 9.66 2.81 3.41
N LEU A 173 9.38 1.59 3.90
CA LEU A 173 9.13 0.37 3.14
C LEU A 173 10.26 -0.05 2.17
N ALA A 174 11.38 0.68 2.11
CA ALA A 174 12.48 0.31 1.24
C ALA A 174 13.16 -0.96 1.73
N LEU A 175 13.34 -1.92 0.84
CA LEU A 175 14.16 -3.11 1.10
C LEU A 175 15.65 -2.72 1.06
N ASN A 176 16.42 -3.25 1.99
CA ASN A 176 17.84 -2.97 2.13
C ASN A 176 18.60 -4.27 2.45
N LEU A 177 19.88 -4.29 2.11
CA LEU A 177 20.84 -5.25 2.65
C LEU A 177 21.69 -4.59 3.72
N ALA A 178 21.77 -5.24 4.88
CA ALA A 178 22.72 -4.99 5.92
C ALA A 178 23.95 -5.87 5.66
N VAL A 179 25.08 -5.27 5.31
CA VAL A 179 26.31 -5.98 4.94
C VAL A 179 27.34 -5.81 6.03
N THR A 180 27.89 -6.93 6.54
CA THR A 180 29.02 -6.93 7.44
C THR A 180 30.30 -7.21 6.66
N LEU A 181 31.27 -6.33 6.83
CA LEU A 181 32.55 -6.33 6.13
C LEU A 181 33.70 -6.37 7.15
N ARG A 182 34.86 -6.85 6.73
CA ARG A 182 36.06 -6.81 7.51
C ARG A 182 37.26 -6.51 6.61
N HIS A 183 38.19 -5.70 7.11
CA HIS A 183 39.49 -5.59 6.44
C HIS A 183 40.28 -6.87 6.60
N PRO A 184 40.92 -7.38 5.56
CA PRO A 184 41.80 -8.56 5.68
C PRO A 184 42.86 -8.35 6.73
N GLY A 185 42.98 -9.32 7.68
CA GLY A 185 43.95 -9.28 8.76
C GLY A 185 43.57 -8.45 9.98
N THR A 186 42.35 -7.89 10.04
CA THR A 186 41.82 -7.23 11.25
C THR A 186 40.64 -8.01 11.84
N SER A 187 40.31 -7.71 13.10
CA SER A 187 39.09 -8.24 13.75
C SER A 187 37.92 -7.26 13.71
N ASP A 188 38.15 -6.04 13.23
CA ASP A 188 37.16 -4.96 13.28
C ASP A 188 36.11 -5.15 12.17
N GLU A 189 34.88 -5.32 12.59
CA GLU A 189 33.74 -5.41 11.69
C GLU A 189 33.26 -3.99 11.30
N LEU A 190 33.12 -3.80 10.00
CA LEU A 190 32.51 -2.63 9.40
C LEU A 190 31.13 -2.98 8.90
N PHE A 191 30.28 -1.97 8.88
CA PHE A 191 28.91 -2.12 8.50
C PHE A 191 28.59 -1.28 7.26
N ALA A 192 27.86 -1.85 6.30
CA ALA A 192 27.40 -1.12 5.13
C ALA A 192 25.92 -1.40 4.88
N ARG A 193 25.23 -0.40 4.37
CA ARG A 193 23.85 -0.50 3.92
C ARG A 193 23.79 -0.35 2.42
N ILE A 194 23.05 -1.24 1.75
CA ILE A 194 22.73 -1.15 0.32
C ILE A 194 21.22 -1.09 0.19
N LYS A 195 20.69 -0.02 -0.41
CA LYS A 195 19.26 0.05 -0.77
C LYS A 195 19.02 -0.78 -2.02
N ILE A 196 18.06 -1.68 -1.98
CA ILE A 196 17.63 -2.47 -3.13
C ILE A 196 16.82 -1.57 -4.06
N PRO A 197 17.17 -1.45 -5.36
CA PRO A 197 16.53 -0.53 -6.29
C PRO A 197 15.23 -1.12 -6.88
N ASN A 198 14.29 -1.54 -6.03
CA ASN A 198 13.01 -2.16 -6.42
C ASN A 198 12.04 -1.22 -7.16
N THR A 199 12.34 0.08 -7.23
CA THR A 199 11.62 1.04 -8.07
C THR A 199 12.09 1.04 -9.52
N LEU A 200 13.30 0.56 -9.79
CA LEU A 200 13.90 0.49 -11.12
C LEU A 200 13.84 -0.91 -11.72
N PHE A 201 13.90 -1.92 -10.87
CA PHE A 201 13.87 -3.33 -11.25
C PHE A 201 12.74 -4.05 -10.50
N PRO A 202 12.09 -5.05 -11.13
CA PRO A 202 11.20 -5.93 -10.39
C PRO A 202 11.99 -6.69 -9.33
N ARG A 203 11.34 -7.06 -8.23
CA ARG A 203 12.01 -7.78 -7.14
C ARG A 203 12.49 -9.18 -7.53
N LEU A 204 11.75 -9.85 -8.42
CA LEU A 204 12.13 -11.13 -9.01
C LEU A 204 12.58 -10.87 -10.44
N ILE A 205 13.81 -11.26 -10.73
CA ILE A 205 14.46 -11.13 -12.04
C ILE A 205 14.42 -12.50 -12.72
N GLU A 206 13.89 -12.54 -13.92
CA GLU A 206 14.00 -13.73 -14.75
C GLU A 206 15.46 -13.89 -15.25
N ILE A 207 16.01 -15.08 -15.06
CA ILE A 207 17.38 -15.38 -15.48
C ILE A 207 17.42 -15.46 -17.00
N PRO A 208 18.14 -14.57 -17.70
CA PRO A 208 18.20 -14.59 -19.17
C PRO A 208 18.72 -15.92 -19.68
N ASP A 209 18.03 -16.50 -20.64
CA ASP A 209 18.49 -17.72 -21.33
C ASP A 209 19.28 -17.31 -22.59
N ASP A 210 20.60 -17.50 -22.57
CA ASP A 210 21.48 -17.25 -23.72
C ASP A 210 21.35 -18.35 -24.80
N SER A 211 20.71 -19.47 -24.51
CA SER A 211 20.42 -20.50 -25.52
C SER A 211 19.30 -20.01 -26.43
N LYS A 212 19.62 -19.63 -27.67
CA LYS A 212 18.67 -19.29 -28.75
C LYS A 212 17.72 -20.41 -29.16
N GLN A 213 17.74 -21.53 -28.46
CA GLN A 213 16.75 -22.57 -28.59
C GLN A 213 15.59 -22.26 -27.67
N LYS A 214 14.39 -21.97 -28.21
CA LYS A 214 13.15 -22.07 -27.44
C LYS A 214 13.25 -23.38 -26.65
N ARG A 215 13.31 -23.27 -25.32
CA ARG A 215 13.22 -24.45 -24.48
C ARG A 215 11.93 -25.16 -24.89
N GLU A 216 12.04 -26.44 -25.22
CA GLU A 216 10.88 -27.31 -25.49
C GLU A 216 9.91 -27.35 -24.29
N ASN A 217 10.33 -26.77 -23.17
CA ASN A 217 9.59 -26.67 -21.93
C ASN A 217 9.59 -25.20 -21.46
N ASP A 218 8.42 -24.57 -21.39
CA ASP A 218 8.17 -23.20 -20.87
C ASP A 218 8.58 -23.02 -19.39
N THR A 219 9.87 -23.23 -19.08
CA THR A 219 10.41 -23.11 -17.72
C THR A 219 10.77 -21.65 -17.44
N ILE A 220 10.31 -21.14 -16.31
CA ILE A 220 10.60 -19.78 -15.83
C ILE A 220 11.55 -19.89 -14.64
N ASP A 221 12.77 -19.38 -14.78
CA ASP A 221 13.76 -19.32 -13.72
C ASP A 221 13.87 -17.90 -13.17
N LEU A 222 13.57 -17.70 -11.90
CA LEU A 222 13.53 -16.42 -11.22
C LEU A 222 14.55 -16.38 -10.08
N VAL A 223 15.07 -15.19 -9.78
CA VAL A 223 15.95 -14.97 -8.62
C VAL A 223 15.62 -13.62 -7.98
N PHE A 224 15.69 -13.52 -6.67
CA PHE A 224 15.49 -12.27 -5.97
C PHE A 224 16.60 -11.25 -6.26
N LEU A 225 16.24 -10.00 -6.48
CA LEU A 225 17.17 -8.90 -6.74
C LEU A 225 18.21 -8.74 -5.62
N GLU A 226 17.78 -8.90 -4.37
CA GLU A 226 18.67 -8.89 -3.21
C GLU A 226 19.68 -10.03 -3.22
N ASP A 227 19.32 -11.21 -3.73
CA ASP A 227 20.24 -12.35 -3.85
C ASP A 227 21.29 -12.10 -4.95
N ILE A 228 20.90 -11.49 -6.07
CA ILE A 228 21.84 -11.07 -7.13
C ILE A 228 22.85 -10.06 -6.56
N ILE A 229 22.40 -9.06 -5.81
CA ILE A 229 23.27 -8.06 -5.22
C ILE A 229 24.19 -8.70 -4.18
N ALA A 230 23.66 -9.56 -3.32
CA ALA A 230 24.43 -10.27 -2.29
C ALA A 230 25.50 -11.22 -2.87
N ASP A 231 25.27 -11.76 -4.07
CA ASP A 231 26.24 -12.63 -4.76
C ASP A 231 27.39 -11.85 -5.45
N ASN A 232 27.24 -10.52 -5.59
CA ASN A 232 28.20 -9.63 -6.26
C ASN A 232 28.75 -8.53 -5.37
N LEU A 233 28.75 -8.70 -4.05
CA LEU A 233 29.26 -7.72 -3.07
C LEU A 233 30.76 -7.47 -3.21
N ASP A 234 31.51 -8.44 -3.71
CA ASP A 234 32.94 -8.31 -3.99
C ASP A 234 33.27 -7.17 -4.96
N LEU A 235 32.35 -6.86 -5.88
CA LEU A 235 32.50 -5.74 -6.81
C LEU A 235 32.16 -4.39 -6.16
N LEU A 236 31.28 -4.37 -5.18
CA LEU A 236 30.91 -3.17 -4.43
C LEU A 236 31.92 -2.82 -3.33
N PHE A 237 32.61 -3.85 -2.78
CA PHE A 237 33.55 -3.70 -1.69
C PHE A 237 34.89 -4.37 -2.03
N PRO A 238 35.63 -3.86 -3.02
CA PRO A 238 36.88 -4.47 -3.47
C PRO A 238 37.91 -4.52 -2.35
N GLY A 239 38.52 -5.69 -2.13
CA GLY A 239 39.54 -5.88 -1.12
C GLY A 239 39.04 -6.07 0.32
N MET A 240 37.72 -6.12 0.52
CA MET A 240 37.09 -6.42 1.80
C MET A 240 36.65 -7.88 1.89
N GLU A 241 36.68 -8.45 3.09
CA GLU A 241 36.09 -9.74 3.40
C GLU A 241 34.59 -9.53 3.69
N ILE A 242 33.71 -10.23 2.95
CA ILE A 242 32.26 -10.19 3.16
C ILE A 242 31.91 -11.24 4.22
N ILE A 243 31.48 -10.81 5.39
CA ILE A 243 31.09 -11.70 6.50
C ILE A 243 29.63 -12.17 6.31
N GLY A 244 28.74 -11.26 5.93
CA GLY A 244 27.33 -11.58 5.71
C GLY A 244 26.55 -10.44 5.07
N ALA A 245 25.40 -10.78 4.51
CA ALA A 245 24.45 -9.83 3.95
C ALA A 245 23.04 -10.28 4.30
N TYR A 246 22.26 -9.39 4.91
CA TYR A 246 20.96 -9.71 5.49
C TYR A 246 19.92 -8.69 5.03
N PRO A 247 18.84 -9.14 4.39
CA PRO A 247 17.71 -8.29 4.06
C PRO A 247 17.06 -7.69 5.31
N PHE A 248 16.68 -6.43 5.23
CA PHE A 248 15.87 -5.78 6.24
C PHE A 248 15.02 -4.65 5.65
N ARG A 249 13.94 -4.30 6.36
CA ARG A 249 13.02 -3.25 5.95
C ARG A 249 12.52 -2.49 7.17
N VAL A 250 12.27 -1.20 7.01
CA VAL A 250 11.72 -0.34 8.05
C VAL A 250 10.39 0.22 7.56
N THR A 251 9.35 0.02 8.36
CA THR A 251 8.06 0.72 8.18
C THR A 251 8.05 1.95 9.08
N ARG A 252 7.71 3.10 8.50
CA ARG A 252 7.65 4.37 9.19
C ARG A 252 6.22 4.86 9.31
N ASP A 253 6.01 5.71 10.29
CA ASP A 253 4.79 6.49 10.40
C ASP A 253 4.53 7.26 9.11
N ALA A 254 3.31 7.15 8.61
CA ALA A 254 2.83 7.86 7.42
C ALA A 254 1.52 8.62 7.71
N ASP A 255 1.10 8.68 8.96
CA ASP A 255 -0.07 9.47 9.32
C ASP A 255 0.31 10.98 9.29
N ILE A 256 -0.46 11.72 8.52
CA ILE A 256 -0.24 13.15 8.34
C ILE A 256 -1.11 13.85 9.37
N GLU A 257 -0.52 14.31 10.46
CA GLU A 257 -1.15 15.28 11.33
C GLU A 257 -0.99 16.67 10.71
N ILE A 258 -2.10 17.24 10.28
CA ILE A 258 -2.18 18.63 9.83
C ILE A 258 -2.91 19.41 10.91
N GLU A 259 -2.22 20.33 11.54
CA GLU A 259 -2.84 21.33 12.42
C GLU A 259 -3.68 22.28 11.55
N GLU A 260 -4.90 21.86 11.27
CA GLU A 260 -5.82 22.57 10.36
C GLU A 260 -6.14 23.98 10.84
N ASP A 261 -6.18 24.17 12.16
CA ASP A 261 -6.52 25.46 12.79
C ASP A 261 -5.44 26.54 12.56
N GLU A 262 -4.22 26.15 12.20
CA GLU A 262 -3.10 27.06 11.92
C GLU A 262 -2.80 27.23 10.42
N ALA A 263 -3.47 26.46 9.55
CA ALA A 263 -3.18 26.47 8.12
C ALA A 263 -4.08 27.48 7.38
N ASP A 264 -3.50 28.60 6.96
CA ASP A 264 -4.16 29.58 6.07
C ASP A 264 -4.53 28.97 4.70
N ASP A 265 -3.82 27.89 4.27
CA ASP A 265 -4.04 27.17 3.03
C ASP A 265 -3.84 25.65 3.23
N LEU A 266 -4.96 24.92 3.22
CA LEU A 266 -4.98 23.46 3.38
C LEU A 266 -4.13 22.73 2.30
N LEU A 267 -4.11 23.22 1.06
CA LEU A 267 -3.33 22.63 -0.02
C LEU A 267 -1.83 22.68 0.29
N SER A 268 -1.33 23.84 0.68
CA SER A 268 0.08 24.04 1.05
C SER A 268 0.47 23.22 2.29
N ALA A 269 -0.42 23.11 3.27
CA ALA A 269 -0.20 22.30 4.48
C ALA A 269 -0.10 20.80 4.13
N VAL A 270 -0.98 20.28 3.27
CA VAL A 270 -0.92 18.88 2.82
C VAL A 270 0.36 18.62 2.02
N GLU A 271 0.76 19.52 1.12
CA GLU A 271 2.01 19.38 0.34
C GLU A 271 3.26 19.31 1.22
N GLN A 272 3.36 20.20 2.22
CA GLN A 272 4.47 20.18 3.17
C GLN A 272 4.48 18.88 4.00
N SER A 273 3.31 18.40 4.39
CA SER A 273 3.17 17.18 5.19
C SER A 273 3.50 15.91 4.41
N ILE A 274 3.21 15.87 3.09
CA ILE A 274 3.65 14.76 2.21
C ILE A 274 5.19 14.66 2.22
N GLY A 275 5.89 15.79 2.14
CA GLY A 275 7.36 15.81 2.25
C GLY A 275 7.88 15.25 3.58
N LYS A 276 7.17 15.49 4.68
CA LYS A 276 7.54 14.97 6.02
C LYS A 276 7.26 13.47 6.19
N ARG A 277 6.30 12.89 5.46
CA ARG A 277 5.97 11.45 5.51
C ARG A 277 7.19 10.56 5.25
N TRP A 278 8.11 10.98 4.41
CA TRP A 278 9.33 10.24 4.12
C TRP A 278 10.29 10.15 5.31
N ILE A 279 10.14 11.04 6.33
CA ILE A 279 11.01 11.19 7.49
C ILE A 279 10.34 10.66 8.78
N GLY A 280 9.13 10.08 8.68
CA GLY A 280 8.35 9.59 9.81
C GLY A 280 9.14 8.66 10.75
N THR A 281 8.72 8.57 12.00
CA THR A 281 9.34 7.70 13.03
C THR A 281 9.21 6.22 12.62
N PRO A 282 10.25 5.38 12.82
CA PRO A 282 10.11 3.94 12.65
C PRO A 282 9.05 3.36 13.58
N VAL A 283 8.20 2.47 13.04
CA VAL A 283 7.14 1.78 13.79
C VAL A 283 7.24 0.26 13.69
N ARG A 284 7.94 -0.26 12.67
CA ARG A 284 8.25 -1.69 12.52
C ARG A 284 9.60 -1.87 11.84
N ILE A 285 10.35 -2.88 12.27
CA ILE A 285 11.62 -3.30 11.68
C ILE A 285 11.52 -4.79 11.37
N GLU A 286 11.51 -5.14 10.09
CA GLU A 286 11.54 -6.51 9.61
C GLU A 286 12.97 -6.88 9.25
N ILE A 287 13.46 -7.99 9.79
CA ILE A 287 14.82 -8.46 9.60
C ILE A 287 14.85 -9.94 9.21
N ASP A 288 15.78 -10.32 8.37
CA ASP A 288 16.07 -11.73 8.10
C ASP A 288 16.44 -12.46 9.41
N VAL A 289 15.85 -13.63 9.65
CA VAL A 289 16.08 -14.42 10.87
C VAL A 289 17.57 -14.77 11.08
N ARG A 290 18.35 -14.84 9.99
CA ARG A 290 19.80 -15.15 10.01
C ARG A 290 20.66 -13.95 10.41
N MET A 291 20.08 -12.75 10.52
CA MET A 291 20.83 -11.54 10.88
C MET A 291 21.51 -11.71 12.24
N ILE A 292 22.81 -11.42 12.28
CA ILE A 292 23.63 -11.59 13.48
C ILE A 292 23.24 -10.60 14.58
N PRO A 293 23.41 -10.98 15.86
CA PRO A 293 23.01 -10.16 17.01
C PRO A 293 23.60 -8.75 17.01
N THR A 294 24.87 -8.60 16.64
CA THR A 294 25.57 -7.30 16.60
C THR A 294 24.86 -6.28 15.72
N ILE A 295 24.30 -6.69 14.57
CA ILE A 295 23.53 -5.83 13.70
C ILE A 295 22.15 -5.53 14.31
N CYS A 296 21.49 -6.55 14.87
CA CYS A 296 20.20 -6.38 15.53
C CYS A 296 20.29 -5.36 16.68
N ASP A 297 21.32 -5.47 17.52
CA ASP A 297 21.55 -4.57 18.65
C ASP A 297 21.81 -3.14 18.18
N MET A 298 22.61 -3.00 17.13
CA MET A 298 22.89 -1.70 16.52
C MET A 298 21.61 -1.06 15.96
N MET A 299 20.82 -1.82 15.20
CA MET A 299 19.52 -1.34 14.67
C MET A 299 18.55 -1.03 15.82
N GLY A 300 18.53 -1.86 16.87
CA GLY A 300 17.75 -1.63 18.08
C GLY A 300 18.07 -0.28 18.70
N THR A 301 19.34 0.01 18.89
CA THR A 301 19.78 1.28 19.50
C THR A 301 19.47 2.50 18.63
N LYS A 302 19.46 2.36 17.30
CA LYS A 302 19.36 3.49 16.35
C LYS A 302 17.96 3.70 15.77
N LEU A 303 17.16 2.65 15.63
CA LEU A 303 15.88 2.69 14.94
C LEU A 303 14.69 2.32 15.83
N ALA A 304 14.88 1.44 16.82
CA ALA A 304 13.78 0.96 17.65
C ALA A 304 13.75 1.66 19.00
N LYS A 305 12.59 2.18 19.36
CA LYS A 305 12.33 2.70 20.71
C LYS A 305 11.89 1.59 21.67
N TYR A 306 11.28 0.54 21.13
CA TYR A 306 10.70 -0.56 21.90
C TYR A 306 11.00 -1.94 21.28
N PRO A 307 11.14 -3.01 22.08
CA PRO A 307 11.43 -4.37 21.59
C PRO A 307 10.34 -4.91 20.64
N HIS A 308 9.08 -4.61 20.88
CA HIS A 308 7.94 -5.05 20.07
C HIS A 308 7.89 -4.48 18.65
N MET A 309 8.84 -3.60 18.29
CA MET A 309 8.99 -3.10 16.92
C MET A 309 9.75 -4.07 16.01
N PHE A 310 10.45 -5.08 16.55
CA PHE A 310 11.24 -6.03 15.78
C PHE A 310 10.44 -7.28 15.39
N TYR A 311 10.51 -7.63 14.10
CA TYR A 311 9.92 -8.83 13.51
C TYR A 311 10.97 -9.60 12.73
N ARG A 312 11.27 -10.83 13.17
CA ARG A 312 12.19 -11.75 12.49
C ARG A 312 11.43 -12.55 11.46
N VAL A 313 11.88 -12.53 10.21
CA VAL A 313 11.23 -13.21 9.08
C VAL A 313 12.15 -14.33 8.56
N ASN A 314 11.65 -15.55 8.52
CA ASN A 314 12.34 -16.70 7.94
C ASN A 314 11.91 -16.91 6.47
N GLY A 315 11.97 -15.89 5.65
CA GLY A 315 11.52 -15.88 4.26
C GLY A 315 11.87 -14.56 3.59
N PRO A 316 11.25 -14.26 2.45
CA PRO A 316 11.42 -12.96 1.81
C PRO A 316 10.94 -11.84 2.74
N VAL A 317 11.81 -10.91 3.11
CA VAL A 317 11.43 -9.72 3.87
C VAL A 317 10.57 -8.82 2.99
N GLY A 318 9.36 -8.42 3.46
CA GLY A 318 8.45 -7.59 2.67
C GLY A 318 7.78 -8.35 1.52
N MET A 319 6.99 -9.37 1.85
CA MET A 319 6.30 -10.21 0.86
C MET A 319 5.23 -9.46 0.03
N ALA A 320 4.90 -8.21 0.34
CA ALA A 320 4.05 -7.38 -0.52
C ALA A 320 4.60 -7.30 -1.96
N ASP A 321 5.91 -7.32 -2.14
CA ASP A 321 6.55 -7.26 -3.46
C ASP A 321 6.31 -8.52 -4.31
N LEU A 322 5.79 -9.63 -3.73
CA LEU A 322 5.42 -10.84 -4.47
C LEU A 322 4.29 -10.60 -5.48
N PHE A 323 3.58 -9.46 -5.41
CA PHE A 323 2.67 -9.02 -6.46
C PHE A 323 3.31 -9.04 -7.86
N CYS A 324 4.63 -8.92 -7.97
CA CYS A 324 5.34 -8.99 -9.25
C CYS A 324 5.13 -10.32 -9.98
N LEU A 325 4.85 -11.43 -9.27
CA LEU A 325 4.55 -12.73 -9.87
C LEU A 325 3.22 -12.74 -10.65
N MET A 326 2.32 -11.80 -10.36
CA MET A 326 1.10 -11.65 -11.15
C MET A 326 1.35 -11.17 -12.59
N ASN A 327 2.56 -10.66 -12.89
CA ASN A 327 2.94 -10.24 -14.24
C ASN A 327 3.39 -11.42 -15.13
N LEU A 328 3.57 -12.61 -14.56
CA LEU A 328 3.91 -13.80 -15.35
C LEU A 328 2.80 -14.13 -16.36
N ASP A 329 3.17 -14.47 -17.58
CA ASP A 329 2.24 -14.89 -18.64
C ASP A 329 1.82 -16.36 -18.45
N ARG A 330 1.10 -16.61 -17.34
CA ARG A 330 0.58 -17.93 -16.91
C ARG A 330 -0.89 -17.76 -16.51
N LEU A 331 -1.73 -17.60 -17.56
CA LEU A 331 -3.19 -17.45 -17.39
C LEU A 331 -3.83 -18.70 -16.78
N ASP A 332 -3.24 -19.86 -16.97
CA ASP A 332 -3.64 -21.15 -16.38
C ASP A 332 -3.53 -21.17 -14.84
N LEU A 333 -2.72 -20.28 -14.25
CA LEU A 333 -2.50 -20.16 -12.80
C LEU A 333 -3.20 -18.95 -12.17
N LYS A 334 -4.10 -18.30 -12.91
CA LYS A 334 -4.85 -17.11 -12.49
C LYS A 334 -6.35 -17.33 -12.65
N ASP A 335 -7.13 -16.56 -11.94
CA ASP A 335 -8.57 -16.48 -12.18
C ASP A 335 -8.86 -15.96 -13.59
N VAL A 336 -9.91 -16.49 -14.20
CA VAL A 336 -10.42 -15.95 -15.46
C VAL A 336 -10.84 -14.50 -15.23
N PRO A 337 -10.35 -13.54 -16.05
CA PRO A 337 -10.72 -12.14 -15.88
C PRO A 337 -12.24 -11.97 -15.92
N PHE A 338 -12.80 -11.35 -14.90
CA PHE A 338 -14.21 -11.04 -14.84
C PHE A 338 -14.52 -9.86 -15.77
N ALA A 339 -15.46 -10.04 -16.68
CA ALA A 339 -15.97 -8.99 -17.56
C ALA A 339 -17.30 -8.44 -17.00
N PRO A 340 -17.33 -7.20 -16.44
CA PRO A 340 -18.57 -6.62 -15.96
C PRO A 340 -19.59 -6.43 -17.08
N SER A 341 -20.85 -6.72 -16.80
CA SER A 341 -21.95 -6.50 -17.75
C SER A 341 -22.35 -5.02 -17.82
N ILE A 342 -22.94 -4.62 -18.93
CA ILE A 342 -23.62 -3.33 -19.07
C ILE A 342 -25.12 -3.61 -19.02
N PRO A 343 -25.94 -2.84 -18.24
CA PRO A 343 -27.38 -3.01 -18.24
C PRO A 343 -27.96 -2.87 -19.64
N GLU A 344 -28.79 -3.81 -20.05
CA GLU A 344 -29.38 -3.89 -21.41
C GLU A 344 -29.99 -2.57 -21.89
N ARG A 345 -30.67 -1.82 -21.01
CA ARG A 345 -31.28 -0.53 -21.35
C ARG A 345 -30.23 0.52 -21.77
N ILE A 346 -29.03 0.48 -21.24
CA ILE A 346 -27.95 1.40 -21.60
C ILE A 346 -27.30 0.93 -22.91
N GLU A 347 -27.19 -0.37 -23.10
CA GLU A 347 -26.61 -0.96 -24.30
C GLU A 347 -27.48 -0.72 -25.55
N GLN A 348 -28.83 -0.77 -25.37
CA GLN A 348 -29.78 -0.57 -26.46
C GLN A 348 -29.96 0.87 -26.89
N ASP A 349 -29.71 1.84 -26.00
CA ASP A 349 -29.92 3.28 -26.30
C ASP A 349 -28.61 4.05 -26.03
N PRO A 350 -27.93 4.55 -27.08
CA PRO A 350 -26.71 5.30 -26.94
C PRO A 350 -26.88 6.67 -26.25
N ASP A 351 -28.12 7.19 -26.09
CA ASP A 351 -28.38 8.45 -25.39
C ASP A 351 -28.66 8.21 -23.90
N ILE A 352 -27.62 8.28 -23.09
CA ILE A 352 -27.71 8.08 -21.64
C ILE A 352 -28.70 9.05 -20.98
N PHE A 353 -28.86 10.30 -21.49
CA PHE A 353 -29.83 11.25 -20.96
C PHE A 353 -31.25 10.81 -21.23
N HIS A 354 -31.49 10.21 -22.40
CA HIS A 354 -32.81 9.65 -22.75
C HIS A 354 -33.15 8.45 -21.84
N VAL A 355 -32.19 7.55 -21.63
CA VAL A 355 -32.37 6.37 -20.75
C VAL A 355 -32.71 6.80 -19.31
N ILE A 356 -31.94 7.76 -18.74
CA ILE A 356 -32.17 8.26 -17.37
C ILE A 356 -33.55 8.94 -17.26
N LYS A 357 -34.00 9.67 -18.29
CA LYS A 357 -35.33 10.31 -18.29
C LYS A 357 -36.49 9.32 -18.22
N GLN A 358 -36.32 8.16 -18.82
CA GLN A 358 -37.36 7.12 -18.78
C GLN A 358 -37.49 6.53 -17.38
N ARG A 359 -36.34 6.28 -16.72
CA ARG A 359 -36.29 5.68 -15.39
C ARG A 359 -34.87 5.80 -14.81
N ASP A 360 -34.78 5.96 -13.48
CA ASP A 360 -33.51 5.88 -12.74
C ASP A 360 -32.78 4.57 -13.02
N ILE A 361 -31.44 4.65 -13.01
CA ILE A 361 -30.54 3.51 -13.24
C ILE A 361 -29.82 3.18 -11.93
N ILE A 362 -29.85 1.92 -11.57
CA ILE A 362 -29.03 1.36 -10.48
C ILE A 362 -27.94 0.52 -11.13
N LEU A 363 -26.68 0.73 -10.72
CA LEU A 363 -25.54 -0.07 -11.13
C LEU A 363 -24.98 -0.80 -9.91
N PHE A 364 -24.80 -2.12 -10.04
CA PHE A 364 -24.26 -2.97 -8.99
C PHE A 364 -22.79 -3.31 -9.28
N HIS A 365 -21.89 -2.42 -8.87
CA HIS A 365 -20.44 -2.64 -9.03
C HIS A 365 -19.93 -3.71 -8.06
N PRO A 366 -18.92 -4.51 -8.44
CA PRO A 366 -18.19 -4.55 -9.72
C PRO A 366 -18.86 -5.41 -10.80
N TYR A 367 -20.01 -6.02 -10.55
CA TYR A 367 -20.68 -6.95 -11.47
C TYR A 367 -21.24 -6.27 -12.71
N GLU A 368 -21.71 -5.04 -12.52
CA GLU A 368 -22.03 -4.15 -13.63
C GLU A 368 -20.93 -3.10 -13.81
N SER A 369 -20.66 -2.77 -15.07
CA SER A 369 -19.55 -1.93 -15.47
C SER A 369 -19.71 -0.48 -14.97
N PHE A 370 -18.57 0.13 -14.61
CA PHE A 370 -18.50 1.57 -14.34
C PHE A 370 -18.45 2.42 -15.62
N GLN A 371 -18.28 1.78 -16.78
CA GLN A 371 -18.20 2.44 -18.08
C GLN A 371 -19.39 3.40 -18.38
N PRO A 372 -20.64 3.08 -18.04
CA PRO A 372 -21.77 4.00 -18.22
C PRO A 372 -21.61 5.33 -17.47
N VAL A 373 -20.95 5.34 -16.31
CA VAL A 373 -20.69 6.56 -15.55
C VAL A 373 -19.64 7.41 -16.26
N ILE A 374 -18.58 6.78 -16.78
CA ILE A 374 -17.54 7.45 -17.58
C ILE A 374 -18.18 8.07 -18.84
N GLU A 375 -19.00 7.31 -19.56
CA GLU A 375 -19.69 7.78 -20.75
C GLU A 375 -20.67 8.91 -20.46
N PHE A 376 -21.39 8.84 -19.35
CA PHE A 376 -22.27 9.94 -18.89
C PHE A 376 -21.49 11.25 -18.77
N LEU A 377 -20.29 11.23 -18.17
CA LEU A 377 -19.43 12.40 -18.04
C LEU A 377 -18.84 12.85 -19.38
N GLN A 378 -18.35 11.92 -20.19
CA GLN A 378 -17.79 12.23 -21.51
C GLN A 378 -18.85 12.85 -22.43
N LYS A 379 -20.06 12.28 -22.48
CA LYS A 379 -21.20 12.84 -23.24
C LYS A 379 -21.58 14.20 -22.68
N SER A 380 -21.63 14.36 -21.36
CA SER A 380 -21.89 15.65 -20.72
C SER A 380 -20.86 16.72 -21.11
N ALA A 381 -19.58 16.34 -21.24
CA ALA A 381 -18.53 17.26 -21.68
C ALA A 381 -18.75 17.74 -23.13
N HIS A 382 -19.29 16.90 -24.01
CA HIS A 382 -19.43 17.20 -25.43
C HIS A 382 -20.84 17.77 -25.80
N ASP A 383 -21.85 17.52 -24.99
CA ASP A 383 -23.22 17.96 -25.28
C ASP A 383 -23.36 19.50 -25.16
N PRO A 384 -23.73 20.22 -26.24
CA PRO A 384 -23.86 21.67 -26.22
C PRO A 384 -24.95 22.19 -25.27
N ASP A 385 -25.93 21.38 -24.93
CA ASP A 385 -27.00 21.74 -24.02
C ASP A 385 -26.59 21.61 -22.53
N VAL A 386 -25.49 20.97 -22.23
CA VAL A 386 -24.94 20.91 -20.86
C VAL A 386 -24.28 22.21 -20.50
N LEU A 387 -24.76 22.84 -19.43
CA LEU A 387 -24.32 24.14 -18.93
C LEU A 387 -23.24 24.04 -17.86
N ALA A 388 -23.39 23.06 -16.96
CA ALA A 388 -22.48 22.90 -15.83
C ALA A 388 -22.34 21.44 -15.39
N ILE A 389 -21.15 21.12 -14.85
CA ILE A 389 -20.86 19.85 -14.18
C ILE A 389 -20.26 20.17 -12.81
N LYS A 390 -20.83 19.57 -11.75
CA LYS A 390 -20.29 19.65 -10.38
C LYS A 390 -19.99 18.26 -9.87
N MET A 391 -18.80 18.05 -9.31
CA MET A 391 -18.37 16.71 -8.91
C MET A 391 -17.53 16.73 -7.64
N THR A 392 -17.65 15.66 -6.83
CA THR A 392 -16.71 15.38 -5.73
C THR A 392 -15.66 14.37 -6.19
N LEU A 393 -14.39 14.61 -5.90
CA LEU A 393 -13.28 13.70 -6.17
C LEU A 393 -12.65 13.25 -4.84
N TYR A 394 -12.47 11.92 -4.69
CA TYR A 394 -11.89 11.32 -3.49
C TYR A 394 -10.61 10.53 -3.81
N ARG A 395 -10.68 9.50 -4.64
CA ARG A 395 -9.56 8.71 -5.18
C ARG A 395 -9.79 8.50 -6.67
N THR A 396 -8.93 9.07 -7.48
CA THR A 396 -9.09 9.07 -8.94
C THR A 396 -7.97 8.35 -9.68
N GLY A 397 -6.87 8.02 -8.98
CA GLY A 397 -5.68 7.44 -9.59
C GLY A 397 -4.94 8.39 -10.54
N THR A 398 -3.90 7.89 -11.20
CA THR A 398 -3.01 8.69 -12.05
C THR A 398 -3.58 8.99 -13.44
N ASN A 399 -4.39 8.11 -14.01
CA ASN A 399 -4.96 8.22 -15.37
C ASN A 399 -6.50 8.16 -15.32
N SER A 400 -7.12 9.17 -14.74
CA SER A 400 -8.56 9.19 -14.54
C SER A 400 -9.33 9.67 -15.77
N PRO A 401 -10.14 8.82 -16.43
CA PRO A 401 -11.04 9.25 -17.52
C PRO A 401 -12.11 10.24 -17.05
N ILE A 402 -12.43 10.21 -15.76
CA ILE A 402 -13.37 11.16 -15.14
C ILE A 402 -12.76 12.56 -15.12
N VAL A 403 -11.52 12.69 -14.64
CA VAL A 403 -10.84 14.01 -14.58
C VAL A 403 -10.61 14.54 -15.98
N GLN A 404 -10.24 13.67 -16.93
CA GLN A 404 -10.12 14.07 -18.33
C GLN A 404 -11.42 14.62 -18.89
N ALA A 405 -12.56 13.97 -18.64
CA ALA A 405 -13.87 14.47 -19.07
C ALA A 405 -14.23 15.83 -18.45
N LEU A 406 -13.80 16.11 -17.22
CA LEU A 406 -14.01 17.41 -16.57
C LEU A 406 -13.14 18.50 -17.23
N LEU A 407 -11.89 18.18 -17.59
CA LEU A 407 -11.01 19.07 -18.33
C LEU A 407 -11.57 19.38 -19.73
N ASP A 408 -12.02 18.36 -20.47
CA ASP A 408 -12.64 18.50 -21.78
C ASP A 408 -13.94 19.37 -21.71
N ALA A 409 -14.72 19.20 -20.67
CA ALA A 409 -15.91 20.02 -20.43
C ALA A 409 -15.53 21.50 -20.24
N ARG A 410 -14.46 21.76 -19.49
CA ARG A 410 -13.99 23.13 -19.26
C ARG A 410 -13.46 23.79 -20.52
N GLU A 411 -12.65 23.06 -21.32
CA GLU A 411 -12.15 23.53 -22.63
C GLU A 411 -13.29 23.89 -23.58
N ARG A 412 -14.45 23.19 -23.47
CA ARG A 412 -15.66 23.47 -24.24
C ARG A 412 -16.55 24.58 -23.64
N GLY A 413 -16.03 25.32 -22.65
CA GLY A 413 -16.67 26.49 -22.07
C GLY A 413 -17.76 26.19 -21.03
N LYS A 414 -17.90 24.95 -20.56
CA LYS A 414 -18.88 24.61 -19.52
C LYS A 414 -18.41 25.09 -18.15
N ALA A 415 -19.37 25.40 -17.27
CA ALA A 415 -19.05 25.68 -15.88
C ALA A 415 -18.72 24.35 -15.15
N VAL A 416 -17.46 24.19 -14.72
CA VAL A 416 -17.02 23.01 -13.97
C VAL A 416 -16.65 23.42 -12.55
N SER A 417 -17.26 22.75 -11.55
CA SER A 417 -16.95 22.95 -10.13
C SER A 417 -16.61 21.59 -9.51
N VAL A 418 -15.48 21.51 -8.84
CA VAL A 418 -14.97 20.24 -8.27
C VAL A 418 -14.61 20.44 -6.81
N LEU A 419 -15.10 19.56 -5.95
CA LEU A 419 -14.70 19.46 -4.57
C LEU A 419 -13.72 18.29 -4.43
N VAL A 420 -12.46 18.59 -4.15
CA VAL A 420 -11.37 17.58 -4.05
C VAL A 420 -11.06 17.29 -2.60
N GLU A 421 -11.08 16.01 -2.21
CA GLU A 421 -10.60 15.56 -0.90
C GLU A 421 -9.07 15.40 -0.94
N LEU A 422 -8.36 16.35 -0.33
CA LEU A 422 -6.89 16.33 -0.29
C LEU A 422 -6.32 15.27 0.66
N LYS A 423 -7.09 14.88 1.69
CA LYS A 423 -6.67 13.91 2.71
C LYS A 423 -7.13 12.47 2.40
N ALA A 424 -7.28 12.14 1.10
CA ALA A 424 -7.49 10.76 0.69
C ALA A 424 -6.17 9.99 0.87
N ARG A 425 -6.05 9.26 1.97
CA ARG A 425 -4.82 8.60 2.44
C ARG A 425 -4.13 7.81 1.32
N PHE A 426 -2.83 8.08 1.10
CA PHE A 426 -1.96 7.51 0.05
C PHE A 426 -2.30 7.96 -1.39
N ASP A 427 -3.29 8.80 -1.59
CA ASP A 427 -3.66 9.36 -2.91
C ASP A 427 -3.56 10.90 -2.93
N GLU A 428 -3.01 11.49 -1.88
CA GLU A 428 -2.93 12.93 -1.68
C GLU A 428 -2.16 13.61 -2.82
N GLU A 429 -1.02 13.04 -3.24
CA GLU A 429 -0.17 13.58 -4.31
C GLU A 429 -0.92 13.61 -5.66
N ASN A 430 -1.62 12.52 -5.99
CA ASN A 430 -2.46 12.47 -7.19
C ASN A 430 -3.59 13.51 -7.14
N ASN A 431 -4.28 13.61 -6.00
CA ASN A 431 -5.38 14.54 -5.84
C ASN A 431 -4.94 16.00 -5.94
N ILE A 432 -3.76 16.34 -5.38
CA ILE A 432 -3.14 17.66 -5.55
C ILE A 432 -2.81 17.92 -7.02
N GLY A 433 -2.20 16.96 -7.70
CA GLY A 433 -1.86 17.06 -9.12
C GLY A 433 -3.09 17.36 -9.99
N TRP A 434 -4.20 16.63 -9.75
CA TRP A 434 -5.46 16.83 -10.45
C TRP A 434 -6.15 18.15 -10.10
N ALA A 435 -6.14 18.54 -8.81
CA ALA A 435 -6.68 19.83 -8.39
C ALA A 435 -6.01 20.98 -9.13
N ARG A 436 -4.69 21.00 -9.19
CA ARG A 436 -3.91 22.02 -9.92
C ARG A 436 -4.15 21.97 -11.44
N ALA A 437 -4.34 20.79 -12.02
CA ALA A 437 -4.67 20.66 -13.44
C ALA A 437 -6.03 21.28 -13.76
N LEU A 438 -7.03 21.01 -12.95
CA LEU A 438 -8.40 21.55 -13.06
C LEU A 438 -8.43 23.07 -12.87
N GLU A 439 -7.71 23.61 -11.87
CA GLU A 439 -7.59 25.06 -11.66
C GLU A 439 -6.95 25.76 -12.85
N ARG A 440 -5.84 25.21 -13.37
CA ARG A 440 -5.18 25.77 -14.57
C ARG A 440 -6.08 25.78 -15.79
N ALA A 441 -6.96 24.80 -15.93
CA ALA A 441 -8.00 24.77 -16.97
C ALA A 441 -9.14 25.77 -16.71
N GLY A 442 -9.16 26.43 -15.55
CA GLY A 442 -10.16 27.43 -15.16
C GLY A 442 -11.43 26.81 -14.53
N ALA A 443 -11.37 25.55 -14.05
CA ALA A 443 -12.45 25.01 -13.23
C ALA A 443 -12.45 25.66 -11.84
N HIS A 444 -13.61 25.73 -11.20
CA HIS A 444 -13.74 26.15 -9.81
C HIS A 444 -13.44 24.95 -8.90
N VAL A 445 -12.28 24.94 -8.26
CA VAL A 445 -11.85 23.87 -7.36
C VAL A 445 -12.01 24.31 -5.90
N VAL A 446 -12.58 23.43 -5.08
CA VAL A 446 -12.72 23.62 -3.63
C VAL A 446 -11.98 22.47 -2.94
N PHE A 447 -11.16 22.81 -1.96
CA PHE A 447 -10.37 21.86 -1.19
C PHE A 447 -11.04 21.57 0.14
N GLY A 448 -11.82 20.51 0.23
CA GLY A 448 -12.37 20.00 1.48
C GLY A 448 -13.10 21.05 2.34
N ILE A 449 -13.43 20.66 3.55
CA ILE A 449 -13.93 21.53 4.63
C ILE A 449 -13.11 21.17 5.87
N MET A 450 -12.58 22.18 6.56
CA MET A 450 -11.81 21.99 7.80
C MET A 450 -12.59 21.15 8.82
N GLY A 451 -11.93 20.20 9.45
CA GLY A 451 -12.55 19.29 10.42
C GLY A 451 -13.50 18.24 9.84
N LEU A 452 -13.77 18.24 8.52
CA LEU A 452 -14.63 17.28 7.85
C LEU A 452 -13.89 16.57 6.72
N LYS A 453 -14.36 15.37 6.38
CA LYS A 453 -13.87 14.58 5.24
C LYS A 453 -14.96 14.42 4.19
N VAL A 454 -14.62 14.74 2.94
CA VAL A 454 -15.54 14.56 1.81
C VAL A 454 -15.47 13.12 1.32
N HIS A 455 -16.48 12.30 1.67
CA HIS A 455 -16.49 10.89 1.28
C HIS A 455 -17.64 10.56 0.32
N ALA A 456 -18.62 11.43 0.13
CA ALA A 456 -19.67 11.23 -0.86
C ALA A 456 -19.12 11.32 -2.29
N LYS A 457 -19.54 10.38 -3.16
CA LYS A 457 -19.19 10.35 -4.58
C LYS A 457 -20.39 10.86 -5.36
N LEU A 458 -20.36 12.15 -5.72
CA LEU A 458 -21.46 12.85 -6.35
C LEU A 458 -21.03 13.49 -7.67
N CYS A 459 -21.87 13.36 -8.68
CA CYS A 459 -21.74 14.12 -9.90
C CYS A 459 -23.11 14.71 -10.28
N LEU A 460 -23.19 16.03 -10.45
CA LEU A 460 -24.35 16.76 -10.88
C LEU A 460 -24.10 17.38 -12.25
N VAL A 461 -24.88 17.01 -13.24
CA VAL A 461 -24.89 17.61 -14.58
C VAL A 461 -26.14 18.48 -14.73
N VAL A 462 -25.96 19.73 -15.13
CA VAL A 462 -27.04 20.70 -15.39
C VAL A 462 -27.18 20.88 -16.89
N ARG A 463 -28.34 20.48 -17.45
CA ARG A 463 -28.59 20.48 -18.87
C ARG A 463 -29.81 21.38 -19.18
N LYS A 464 -29.74 22.17 -20.26
CA LYS A 464 -30.85 22.94 -20.80
C LYS A 464 -31.64 22.04 -21.74
N GLU A 465 -32.93 21.92 -21.50
CA GLU A 465 -33.83 21.12 -22.31
C GLU A 465 -35.05 21.95 -22.81
N LYS A 466 -35.88 21.35 -23.65
CA LYS A 466 -37.07 22.03 -24.15
C LYS A 466 -38.04 22.47 -23.03
N THR A 467 -38.07 21.73 -21.93
CA THR A 467 -38.93 21.99 -20.77
C THR A 467 -38.27 22.92 -19.72
N GLY A 468 -37.03 23.35 -19.93
CA GLY A 468 -36.27 24.15 -19.01
C GLY A 468 -34.95 23.49 -18.56
N ILE A 469 -34.45 23.88 -17.41
CA ILE A 469 -33.19 23.32 -16.85
C ILE A 469 -33.50 22.02 -16.10
N VAL A 470 -32.84 20.95 -16.53
CA VAL A 470 -32.92 19.63 -15.90
C VAL A 470 -31.59 19.29 -15.23
N ARG A 471 -31.65 18.56 -14.13
CA ARG A 471 -30.50 18.09 -13.36
C ARG A 471 -30.44 16.58 -13.42
N TYR A 472 -29.28 16.07 -13.82
CA TYR A 472 -28.94 14.64 -13.80
C TYR A 472 -27.91 14.39 -12.71
N VAL A 473 -28.09 13.37 -11.90
CA VAL A 473 -27.26 13.11 -10.75
C VAL A 473 -26.78 11.65 -10.77
N HIS A 474 -25.49 11.47 -10.54
CA HIS A 474 -24.91 10.19 -10.19
C HIS A 474 -24.45 10.24 -8.73
N VAL A 475 -24.79 9.20 -7.95
CA VAL A 475 -24.51 9.07 -6.52
C VAL A 475 -23.81 7.73 -6.28
#